data_cf65d6284de77924f9105227805cc57d
#
_entry.id   cf65d6284de77924f9105227805cc57d
#
_cell.length_a   1.000
_cell.length_b   1.000
_cell.length_c   1.000
_cell.angle_alpha   90.00
_cell.angle_beta   90.00
_cell.angle_gamma   90.00
#
_symmetry.space_group_name_H-M   'P 1'
#
loop_
_entity.id
_entity.type
_entity.pdbx_description
1 polymer ?
#
loop_
_entity_poly.entity_id
_entity_poly.type
_entity_poly.pdbx_seq_one_letter_code
_entity_poly.pdbx_strand_id
1 'polypeptide(L)'
;MVANPAASVRGPKSVIKQGKTPVLTQGEAQALFAAIDTSTIACLRDRALIGVMVYSFARIGAVLGMNVEDYCQRGNRWWLRLHEKGGKHHEVPVHHKAEEYLDAYLQAAGIAGQKNQPLFRSIGARRLLTCRRLVPRDALAMIKRRAKDANLGDEVCCHTFRATGITNYLENGGTIEKAQQIANHESPRTTKLYDRTNDQVSLDEIERIQI
;
A
#
# COMPACT_ATOMS: atom_id res chain seq x y z
N MET A 1 -5.87 -37.52 -26.80
CA MET A 1 -5.40 -36.69 -25.66
C MET A 1 -5.35 -37.56 -24.43
N VAL A 2 -4.17 -37.73 -23.80
CA VAL A 2 -4.04 -38.50 -22.56
C VAL A 2 -4.52 -37.61 -21.43
N ALA A 3 -5.59 -38.01 -20.74
CA ALA A 3 -6.10 -37.28 -19.58
C ALA A 3 -5.06 -37.31 -18.45
N ASN A 4 -4.78 -36.14 -17.85
CA ASN A 4 -3.87 -36.04 -16.72
C ASN A 4 -4.48 -36.79 -15.51
N PRO A 5 -3.91 -37.92 -15.06
CA PRO A 5 -4.47 -38.72 -13.97
C PRO A 5 -4.46 -37.96 -12.61
N ALA A 6 -3.68 -36.90 -12.46
CA ALA A 6 -3.62 -36.07 -11.26
C ALA A 6 -4.67 -34.96 -11.21
N ALA A 7 -5.49 -34.78 -12.26
CA ALA A 7 -6.49 -33.71 -12.32
C ALA A 7 -7.57 -33.79 -11.22
N SER A 8 -7.80 -35.01 -10.67
CA SER A 8 -8.75 -35.25 -9.58
C SER A 8 -8.16 -35.17 -8.18
N VAL A 9 -6.83 -35.07 -8.05
CA VAL A 9 -6.17 -35.01 -6.76
C VAL A 9 -6.25 -33.59 -6.19
N ARG A 10 -7.11 -33.38 -5.21
CA ARG A 10 -7.13 -32.12 -4.44
C ARG A 10 -6.00 -32.17 -3.42
N GLY A 11 -5.06 -31.21 -3.51
CA GLY A 11 -4.03 -31.03 -2.49
C GLY A 11 -4.63 -30.78 -1.10
N PRO A 12 -3.86 -31.03 -0.02
CA PRO A 12 -4.34 -30.82 1.34
C PRO A 12 -4.82 -29.37 1.52
N LYS A 13 -5.99 -29.21 2.16
CA LYS A 13 -6.51 -27.88 2.51
C LYS A 13 -5.63 -27.29 3.61
N SER A 14 -4.71 -26.40 3.25
CA SER A 14 -3.97 -25.62 4.22
C SER A 14 -4.82 -24.42 4.66
N VAL A 15 -5.18 -24.38 5.95
CA VAL A 15 -5.85 -23.25 6.56
C VAL A 15 -4.79 -22.31 7.13
N ILE A 16 -4.46 -21.26 6.39
CA ILE A 16 -3.57 -20.19 6.88
C ILE A 16 -4.40 -19.31 7.79
N LYS A 17 -4.10 -19.28 9.09
CA LYS A 17 -4.79 -18.44 10.07
C LYS A 17 -4.22 -17.01 10.13
N GLN A 18 -2.93 -16.85 9.81
CA GLN A 18 -2.25 -15.56 9.87
C GLN A 18 -1.39 -15.36 8.60
N GLY A 19 -1.38 -14.16 8.07
CA GLY A 19 -0.58 -13.80 6.88
C GLY A 19 0.92 -13.89 7.18
N LYS A 20 1.70 -14.42 6.22
CA LYS A 20 3.17 -14.54 6.32
C LYS A 20 3.90 -13.26 5.97
N THR A 21 3.21 -12.24 5.43
CA THR A 21 3.81 -10.96 5.06
C THR A 21 4.28 -10.22 6.31
N PRO A 22 5.52 -9.74 6.36
CA PRO A 22 6.00 -8.94 7.47
C PRO A 22 5.17 -7.66 7.59
N VAL A 23 4.96 -7.23 8.81
CA VAL A 23 4.24 -6.00 9.17
C VAL A 23 5.19 -5.17 9.99
N LEU A 24 5.33 -3.90 9.65
CA LEU A 24 6.12 -2.95 10.43
C LEU A 24 5.32 -2.51 11.64
N THR A 25 5.97 -2.43 12.77
CA THR A 25 5.45 -1.72 13.94
C THR A 25 5.29 -0.23 13.63
N GLN A 26 4.53 0.50 14.44
CA GLN A 26 4.39 1.94 14.30
C GLN A 26 5.75 2.66 14.34
N GLY A 27 6.64 2.26 15.26
CA GLY A 27 7.98 2.83 15.37
C GLY A 27 8.85 2.57 14.15
N GLU A 28 8.84 1.34 13.60
CA GLU A 28 9.56 0.99 12.39
C GLU A 28 9.04 1.75 11.16
N ALA A 29 7.72 1.89 11.03
CA ALA A 29 7.13 2.68 9.95
C ALA A 29 7.53 4.15 10.05
N GLN A 30 7.52 4.74 11.25
CA GLN A 30 7.98 6.10 11.50
C GLN A 30 9.46 6.26 11.18
N ALA A 31 10.31 5.33 11.61
CA ALA A 31 11.74 5.33 11.34
C ALA A 31 12.02 5.26 9.84
N LEU A 32 11.27 4.42 9.08
CA LEU A 32 11.37 4.34 7.62
C LEU A 32 11.12 5.70 6.96
N PHE A 33 10.01 6.37 7.31
CA PHE A 33 9.69 7.67 6.72
C PHE A 33 10.70 8.75 7.13
N ALA A 34 11.21 8.72 8.37
CA ALA A 34 12.22 9.67 8.86
C ALA A 34 13.58 9.47 8.18
N ALA A 35 13.95 8.24 7.83
CA ALA A 35 15.20 7.93 7.13
C ALA A 35 15.20 8.35 5.65
N ILE A 36 14.05 8.69 5.07
CA ILE A 36 13.99 9.16 3.68
C ILE A 36 14.34 10.65 3.64
N ASP A 37 15.54 10.95 3.16
CA ASP A 37 15.97 12.32 2.86
C ASP A 37 15.05 12.97 1.81
N THR A 38 14.55 14.17 2.11
CA THR A 38 13.61 14.90 1.25
C THR A 38 14.27 15.93 0.33
N SER A 39 15.59 15.96 0.29
CA SER A 39 16.36 16.92 -0.50
C SER A 39 16.32 16.65 -2.01
N THR A 40 15.92 15.44 -2.45
CA THR A 40 15.90 15.07 -3.85
C THR A 40 14.51 14.64 -4.33
N ILE A 41 14.22 14.90 -5.63
CA ILE A 41 12.96 14.46 -6.26
C ILE A 41 12.78 12.94 -6.16
N ALA A 42 13.86 12.17 -6.27
CA ALA A 42 13.81 10.71 -6.15
C ALA A 42 13.32 10.28 -4.76
N CYS A 43 13.81 10.91 -3.71
CA CYS A 43 13.43 10.62 -2.33
C CYS A 43 11.99 11.08 -2.02
N LEU A 44 11.59 12.24 -2.52
CA LEU A 44 10.20 12.72 -2.42
C LEU A 44 9.24 11.76 -3.11
N ARG A 45 9.58 11.28 -4.33
CA ARG A 45 8.81 10.24 -5.04
C ARG A 45 8.70 8.95 -4.21
N ASP A 46 9.82 8.46 -3.67
CA ASP A 46 9.88 7.23 -2.90
C ASP A 46 8.99 7.33 -1.65
N ARG A 47 9.05 8.46 -0.93
CA ARG A 47 8.22 8.75 0.24
C ARG A 47 6.74 8.79 -0.13
N ALA A 48 6.37 9.48 -1.21
CA ALA A 48 5.00 9.55 -1.68
C ALA A 48 4.45 8.17 -2.09
N LEU A 49 5.25 7.36 -2.82
CA LEU A 49 4.86 6.03 -3.25
C LEU A 49 4.60 5.11 -2.06
N ILE A 50 5.52 5.08 -1.08
CA ILE A 50 5.36 4.29 0.16
C ILE A 50 4.14 4.79 0.94
N GLY A 51 3.97 6.10 1.08
CA GLY A 51 2.81 6.70 1.75
C GLY A 51 1.49 6.29 1.11
N VAL A 52 1.38 6.34 -0.22
CA VAL A 52 0.18 5.87 -0.93
C VAL A 52 -0.10 4.41 -0.60
N MET A 53 0.90 3.51 -0.65
CA MET A 53 0.69 2.10 -0.34
C MET A 53 0.22 1.85 1.09
N VAL A 54 0.79 2.55 2.07
CA VAL A 54 0.44 2.39 3.50
C VAL A 54 -0.97 2.91 3.77
N TYR A 55 -1.27 4.13 3.33
CA TYR A 55 -2.50 4.83 3.74
C TYR A 55 -3.73 4.50 2.88
N SER A 56 -3.54 3.92 1.68
CA SER A 56 -4.66 3.45 0.84
C SER A 56 -4.78 1.93 0.77
N PHE A 57 -3.87 1.20 1.39
CA PHE A 57 -3.74 -0.25 1.29
C PHE A 57 -3.61 -0.76 -0.16
N ALA A 58 -3.20 0.10 -1.08
CA ALA A 58 -3.15 -0.22 -2.50
C ALA A 58 -2.05 -1.24 -2.83
N ARG A 59 -2.30 -2.09 -3.83
CA ARG A 59 -1.26 -2.95 -4.39
C ARG A 59 -0.29 -2.14 -5.22
N ILE A 60 0.98 -2.51 -5.21
CA ILE A 60 2.03 -1.80 -5.97
C ILE A 60 1.66 -1.62 -7.45
N GLY A 61 1.05 -2.62 -8.08
CA GLY A 61 0.64 -2.51 -9.48
C GLY A 61 -0.41 -1.42 -9.72
N ALA A 62 -1.39 -1.26 -8.81
CA ALA A 62 -2.39 -0.21 -8.89
C ALA A 62 -1.76 1.17 -8.69
N VAL A 63 -0.86 1.31 -7.70
CA VAL A 63 -0.15 2.57 -7.43
C VAL A 63 0.72 2.97 -8.61
N LEU A 64 1.51 2.05 -9.14
CA LEU A 64 2.34 2.32 -10.31
C LEU A 64 1.51 2.57 -11.58
N GLY A 65 0.29 2.03 -11.66
CA GLY A 65 -0.65 2.27 -12.74
C GLY A 65 -1.17 3.71 -12.83
N MET A 66 -1.15 4.45 -11.73
CA MET A 66 -1.72 5.81 -11.65
C MET A 66 -1.06 6.80 -12.60
N ASN A 67 -1.89 7.66 -13.18
CA ASN A 67 -1.50 8.90 -13.82
C ASN A 67 -1.66 10.07 -12.84
N VAL A 68 -1.15 11.24 -13.19
CA VAL A 68 -1.28 12.45 -12.35
C VAL A 68 -2.74 12.80 -12.08
N GLU A 69 -3.63 12.61 -13.06
CA GLU A 69 -5.07 12.85 -12.92
C GLU A 69 -5.81 11.89 -11.98
N ASP A 70 -5.17 10.77 -11.61
CA ASP A 70 -5.75 9.80 -10.67
C ASP A 70 -5.59 10.24 -9.20
N TYR A 71 -4.78 11.26 -8.95
CA TYR A 71 -4.78 12.05 -7.72
C TYR A 71 -5.60 13.32 -7.97
N CYS A 72 -6.84 13.33 -7.54
CA CYS A 72 -7.79 14.38 -7.89
C CYS A 72 -8.57 14.91 -6.69
N GLN A 73 -8.91 16.19 -6.74
CA GLN A 73 -9.72 16.85 -5.74
C GLN A 73 -11.22 16.72 -6.08
N ARG A 74 -12.05 16.37 -5.09
CA ARG A 74 -13.51 16.39 -5.18
C ARG A 74 -14.09 17.09 -3.94
N GLY A 75 -14.69 18.22 -4.13
CA GLY A 75 -15.08 19.10 -3.03
C GLY A 75 -13.84 19.51 -2.23
N ASN A 76 -13.88 19.29 -0.92
CA ASN A 76 -12.79 19.65 0.00
C ASN A 76 -11.85 18.47 0.29
N ARG A 77 -11.89 17.38 -0.49
CA ARG A 77 -11.08 16.18 -0.23
C ARG A 77 -10.35 15.70 -1.46
N TRP A 78 -9.15 15.20 -1.27
CA TRP A 78 -8.38 14.52 -2.29
C TRP A 78 -8.73 13.04 -2.35
N TRP A 79 -8.67 12.46 -3.55
CA TRP A 79 -9.00 11.06 -3.85
C TRP A 79 -7.93 10.43 -4.71
N LEU A 80 -7.71 9.12 -4.49
CA LEU A 80 -6.91 8.27 -5.35
C LEU A 80 -7.83 7.38 -6.16
N ARG A 81 -7.69 7.40 -7.49
CA ARG A 81 -8.29 6.42 -8.39
C ARG A 81 -7.28 5.34 -8.68
N LEU A 82 -7.56 4.12 -8.23
CA LEU A 82 -6.69 2.97 -8.32
C LEU A 82 -7.23 2.01 -9.37
N HIS A 83 -6.37 1.63 -10.31
CA HIS A 83 -6.69 0.69 -11.39
C HIS A 83 -6.24 -0.71 -10.98
N GLU A 84 -7.15 -1.49 -10.45
CA GLU A 84 -6.88 -2.85 -9.97
C GLU A 84 -6.91 -3.88 -11.11
N LYS A 85 -6.39 -5.08 -10.84
CA LYS A 85 -6.37 -6.18 -11.80
C LYS A 85 -7.78 -6.50 -12.32
N GLY A 86 -7.90 -6.72 -13.64
CA GLY A 86 -9.19 -7.02 -14.28
C GLY A 86 -10.03 -5.79 -14.62
N GLY A 87 -9.43 -4.59 -14.70
CA GLY A 87 -10.13 -3.36 -15.09
C GLY A 87 -11.05 -2.79 -14.01
N LYS A 88 -10.96 -3.29 -12.77
CA LYS A 88 -11.74 -2.77 -11.65
C LYS A 88 -11.17 -1.42 -11.21
N HIS A 89 -12.03 -0.42 -11.14
CA HIS A 89 -11.71 0.88 -10.58
C HIS A 89 -12.03 0.88 -9.10
N HIS A 90 -11.12 1.42 -8.30
CA HIS A 90 -11.27 1.57 -6.87
C HIS A 90 -10.84 2.98 -6.46
N GLU A 91 -11.68 3.65 -5.68
CA GLU A 91 -11.42 5.01 -5.24
C GLU A 91 -11.37 5.06 -3.71
N VAL A 92 -10.37 5.73 -3.20
CA VAL A 92 -10.20 5.94 -1.75
C VAL A 92 -9.88 7.40 -1.46
N PRO A 93 -10.41 7.97 -0.36
CA PRO A 93 -9.98 9.28 0.09
C PRO A 93 -8.51 9.25 0.52
N VAL A 94 -7.80 10.34 0.28
CA VAL A 94 -6.38 10.46 0.62
C VAL A 94 -6.22 10.80 2.10
N HIS A 95 -5.37 10.06 2.79
CA HIS A 95 -4.94 10.42 4.13
C HIS A 95 -4.05 11.66 4.10
N HIS A 96 -4.19 12.59 5.05
CA HIS A 96 -3.47 13.88 5.06
C HIS A 96 -1.94 13.75 4.92
N LYS A 97 -1.33 12.70 5.48
CA LYS A 97 0.11 12.45 5.29
C LYS A 97 0.46 12.01 3.87
N ALA A 98 -0.39 11.21 3.22
CA ALA A 98 -0.17 10.83 1.82
C ALA A 98 -0.36 12.04 0.90
N GLU A 99 -1.31 12.92 1.20
CA GLU A 99 -1.51 14.22 0.52
C GLU A 99 -0.25 15.08 0.63
N GLU A 100 0.25 15.32 1.84
CA GLU A 100 1.50 16.06 2.07
C GLU A 100 2.67 15.52 1.24
N TYR A 101 2.83 14.20 1.17
CA TYR A 101 3.93 13.58 0.45
C TYR A 101 3.76 13.65 -1.07
N LEU A 102 2.54 13.50 -1.56
CA LEU A 102 2.22 13.62 -2.98
C LEU A 102 2.41 15.07 -3.47
N ASP A 103 1.91 16.04 -2.71
CA ASP A 103 2.02 17.45 -3.06
C ASP A 103 3.48 17.91 -3.10
N ALA A 104 4.28 17.52 -2.10
CA ALA A 104 5.71 17.81 -2.08
C ALA A 104 6.44 17.19 -3.30
N TYR A 105 6.09 15.95 -3.67
CA TYR A 105 6.66 15.30 -4.85
C TYR A 105 6.22 15.97 -6.14
N LEU A 106 4.92 16.24 -6.33
CA LEU A 106 4.37 16.85 -7.54
C LEU A 106 4.92 18.25 -7.76
N GLN A 107 5.04 19.04 -6.69
CA GLN A 107 5.60 20.39 -6.73
C GLN A 107 7.08 20.35 -7.13
N ALA A 108 7.89 19.55 -6.45
CA ALA A 108 9.32 19.44 -6.75
C ALA A 108 9.60 18.88 -8.16
N ALA A 109 8.75 17.99 -8.65
CA ALA A 109 8.85 17.39 -9.97
C ALA A 109 8.30 18.28 -11.09
N GLY A 110 7.48 19.31 -10.78
CA GLY A 110 6.85 20.18 -11.78
C GLY A 110 5.88 19.45 -12.72
N ILE A 111 5.22 18.38 -12.24
CA ILE A 111 4.39 17.51 -13.09
C ILE A 111 2.88 17.60 -12.82
N ALA A 112 2.44 18.43 -11.89
CA ALA A 112 1.03 18.53 -11.50
C ALA A 112 0.06 18.80 -12.67
N GLY A 113 0.50 19.54 -13.69
CA GLY A 113 -0.30 19.83 -14.89
C GLY A 113 -0.30 18.72 -15.95
N GLN A 114 0.49 17.67 -15.79
CA GLN A 114 0.69 16.62 -16.80
C GLN A 114 -0.28 15.43 -16.61
N LYS A 115 -1.59 15.70 -16.67
CA LYS A 115 -2.69 14.81 -16.27
C LYS A 115 -2.56 13.36 -16.75
N ASN A 116 -2.36 13.16 -18.05
CA ASN A 116 -2.30 11.85 -18.71
C ASN A 116 -0.92 11.17 -18.60
N GLN A 117 0.00 11.71 -17.83
CA GLN A 117 1.33 11.16 -17.67
C GLN A 117 1.45 10.36 -16.37
N PRO A 118 2.40 9.41 -16.29
CA PRO A 118 2.59 8.61 -15.07
C PRO A 118 2.83 9.50 -13.85
N LEU A 119 2.12 9.18 -12.74
CA LEU A 119 2.33 9.84 -11.45
C LEU A 119 3.71 9.45 -10.89
N PHE A 120 4.01 8.17 -10.80
CA PHE A 120 5.30 7.68 -10.32
C PHE A 120 6.23 7.32 -11.48
N ARG A 121 7.28 8.12 -11.64
CA ARG A 121 8.20 8.03 -12.77
C ARG A 121 9.56 7.44 -12.38
N SER A 122 10.22 6.82 -13.34
CA SER A 122 11.59 6.33 -13.17
C SER A 122 12.58 7.48 -13.11
N ILE A 123 13.73 7.23 -12.49
CA ILE A 123 14.88 8.14 -12.44
C ILE A 123 15.91 7.68 -13.46
N GLY A 124 16.38 8.59 -14.30
CA GLY A 124 17.41 8.33 -15.30
C GLY A 124 18.84 8.42 -14.73
N ALA A 125 19.82 8.16 -15.58
CA ALA A 125 21.25 8.10 -15.22
C ALA A 125 21.77 9.39 -14.55
N ARG A 126 21.24 10.55 -14.89
CA ARG A 126 21.63 11.85 -14.30
C ARG A 126 20.84 12.20 -13.02
N ARG A 127 20.20 11.21 -12.38
CA ARG A 127 19.28 11.39 -11.24
C ARG A 127 18.10 12.32 -11.51
N LEU A 128 17.78 12.54 -12.80
CA LEU A 128 16.63 13.33 -13.23
C LEU A 128 15.42 12.43 -13.42
N LEU A 129 14.23 12.99 -13.15
CA LEU A 129 12.96 12.36 -13.41
C LEU A 129 12.77 12.18 -14.92
N THR A 130 12.38 10.97 -15.34
CA THR A 130 12.03 10.70 -16.74
C THR A 130 10.52 10.80 -16.97
N CYS A 131 10.07 10.74 -18.22
CA CYS A 131 8.64 10.60 -18.52
C CYS A 131 8.13 9.15 -18.43
N ARG A 132 9.01 8.17 -18.13
CA ARG A 132 8.66 6.75 -18.09
C ARG A 132 8.14 6.35 -16.73
N ARG A 133 7.10 5.55 -16.74
CA ARG A 133 6.52 4.93 -15.53
C ARG A 133 7.56 4.11 -14.76
N LEU A 134 7.54 4.21 -13.44
CA LEU A 134 8.34 3.34 -12.58
C LEU A 134 7.80 1.91 -12.68
N VAL A 135 8.70 0.95 -12.88
CA VAL A 135 8.32 -0.47 -13.02
C VAL A 135 8.41 -1.22 -11.68
N PRO A 136 7.66 -2.32 -11.49
CA PRO A 136 7.60 -3.04 -10.21
C PRO A 136 8.96 -3.50 -9.68
N ARG A 137 9.86 -3.93 -10.57
CA ARG A 137 11.21 -4.35 -10.21
C ARG A 137 12.01 -3.21 -9.57
N ASP A 138 11.95 -2.04 -10.17
CA ASP A 138 12.71 -0.87 -9.70
C ASP A 138 12.07 -0.28 -8.42
N ALA A 139 10.73 -0.38 -8.29
CA ALA A 139 10.04 -0.05 -7.05
C ALA A 139 10.44 -0.98 -5.90
N LEU A 140 10.55 -2.30 -6.14
CA LEU A 140 11.03 -3.24 -5.14
C LEU A 140 12.48 -2.96 -4.74
N ALA A 141 13.36 -2.71 -5.71
CA ALA A 141 14.75 -2.35 -5.44
C ALA A 141 14.86 -1.06 -4.61
N MET A 142 14.02 -0.08 -4.91
CA MET A 142 13.91 1.15 -4.13
C MET A 142 13.48 0.85 -2.68
N ILE A 143 12.43 0.05 -2.49
CA ILE A 143 11.93 -0.32 -1.16
C ILE A 143 13.01 -1.01 -0.33
N LYS A 144 13.72 -1.99 -0.91
CA LYS A 144 14.84 -2.67 -0.24
C LYS A 144 15.91 -1.69 0.23
N ARG A 145 16.26 -0.72 -0.60
CA ARG A 145 17.21 0.32 -0.22
C ARG A 145 16.68 1.16 0.95
N ARG A 146 15.43 1.64 0.90
CA ARG A 146 14.83 2.44 1.97
C ARG A 146 14.68 1.67 3.28
N ALA A 147 14.35 0.37 3.20
CA ALA A 147 14.32 -0.51 4.37
C ALA A 147 15.71 -0.62 5.01
N LYS A 148 16.75 -0.82 4.19
CA LYS A 148 18.13 -0.85 4.66
C LYS A 148 18.57 0.47 5.28
N ASP A 149 18.25 1.61 4.66
CA ASP A 149 18.56 2.95 5.17
C ASP A 149 17.91 3.19 6.56
N ALA A 150 16.79 2.52 6.84
CA ALA A 150 16.07 2.56 8.13
C ALA A 150 16.43 1.41 9.08
N ASN A 151 17.46 0.62 8.80
CA ASN A 151 17.86 -0.57 9.56
C ASN A 151 16.74 -1.62 9.72
N LEU A 152 15.85 -1.75 8.75
CA LEU A 152 14.82 -2.77 8.70
C LEU A 152 15.31 -4.02 7.98
N GLY A 153 14.68 -5.18 8.27
CA GLY A 153 15.07 -6.48 7.72
C GLY A 153 14.87 -6.60 6.19
N ASP A 154 15.59 -7.55 5.62
CA ASP A 154 15.56 -7.81 4.17
C ASP A 154 14.23 -8.39 3.67
N GLU A 155 13.34 -8.83 4.56
CA GLU A 155 12.00 -9.34 4.24
C GLU A 155 11.02 -8.23 3.81
N VAL A 156 11.31 -6.95 4.11
CA VAL A 156 10.46 -5.81 3.74
C VAL A 156 10.30 -5.74 2.22
N CYS A 157 9.07 -5.70 1.75
CA CYS A 157 8.71 -5.66 0.33
C CYS A 157 7.49 -4.77 0.08
N CYS A 158 7.07 -4.64 -1.17
CA CYS A 158 5.89 -3.82 -1.52
C CYS A 158 4.64 -4.24 -0.72
N HIS A 159 4.46 -5.54 -0.47
CA HIS A 159 3.28 -6.05 0.22
C HIS A 159 3.30 -5.75 1.72
N THR A 160 4.48 -5.55 2.30
CA THR A 160 4.66 -5.14 3.69
C THR A 160 3.90 -3.85 4.01
N PHE A 161 3.92 -2.86 3.14
CA PHE A 161 3.25 -1.58 3.37
C PHE A 161 1.73 -1.70 3.40
N ARG A 162 1.17 -2.52 2.51
CA ARG A 162 -0.26 -2.84 2.55
C ARG A 162 -0.61 -3.60 3.83
N ALA A 163 0.18 -4.60 4.21
CA ALA A 163 -0.01 -5.35 5.43
C ALA A 163 0.08 -4.44 6.67
N THR A 164 1.08 -3.57 6.73
CA THR A 164 1.25 -2.58 7.79
C THR A 164 0.06 -1.64 7.91
N GLY A 165 -0.40 -1.08 6.79
CA GLY A 165 -1.55 -0.17 6.79
C GLY A 165 -2.83 -0.84 7.29
N ILE A 166 -3.14 -2.06 6.81
CA ILE A 166 -4.33 -2.81 7.23
C ILE A 166 -4.24 -3.18 8.71
N THR A 167 -3.10 -3.76 9.15
CA THR A 167 -2.91 -4.17 10.53
C THR A 167 -3.03 -2.98 11.49
N ASN A 168 -2.32 -1.89 11.20
CA ASN A 168 -2.38 -0.69 12.02
C ASN A 168 -3.79 -0.10 12.09
N TYR A 169 -4.54 -0.10 10.98
CA TYR A 169 -5.94 0.35 10.96
C TYR A 169 -6.82 -0.49 11.89
N LEU A 170 -6.67 -1.82 11.88
CA LEU A 170 -7.43 -2.73 12.73
C LEU A 170 -7.05 -2.58 14.21
N GLU A 171 -5.76 -2.48 14.53
CA GLU A 171 -5.24 -2.25 15.89
C GLU A 171 -5.72 -0.92 16.50
N ASN A 172 -6.01 0.08 15.66
CA ASN A 172 -6.58 1.36 16.08
C ASN A 172 -8.12 1.40 16.03
N GLY A 173 -8.79 0.25 16.13
CA GLY A 173 -10.24 0.14 16.24
C GLY A 173 -11.00 0.22 14.92
N GLY A 174 -10.30 0.15 13.79
CA GLY A 174 -10.94 0.03 12.49
C GLY A 174 -11.64 -1.32 12.30
N THR A 175 -12.75 -1.36 11.56
CA THR A 175 -13.49 -2.61 11.33
C THR A 175 -12.94 -3.40 10.15
N ILE A 176 -13.08 -4.73 10.19
CA ILE A 176 -12.66 -5.64 9.10
C ILE A 176 -13.38 -5.28 7.79
N GLU A 177 -14.67 -4.93 7.84
CA GLU A 177 -15.47 -4.58 6.68
C GLU A 177 -14.94 -3.30 6.00
N LYS A 178 -14.57 -2.28 6.78
CA LYS A 178 -13.99 -1.05 6.24
C LYS A 178 -12.58 -1.29 5.72
N ALA A 179 -11.76 -2.08 6.42
CA ALA A 179 -10.45 -2.48 5.92
C ALA A 179 -10.55 -3.25 4.61
N GLN A 180 -11.55 -4.16 4.47
CA GLN A 180 -11.84 -4.88 3.24
C GLN A 180 -12.20 -3.92 2.10
N GLN A 181 -13.06 -2.93 2.36
CA GLN A 181 -13.45 -1.92 1.38
C GLN A 181 -12.24 -1.10 0.91
N ILE A 182 -11.45 -0.55 1.86
CA ILE A 182 -10.26 0.25 1.54
C ILE A 182 -9.23 -0.58 0.75
N ALA A 183 -9.02 -1.83 1.14
CA ALA A 183 -8.09 -2.74 0.48
C ALA A 183 -8.59 -3.32 -0.85
N ASN A 184 -9.87 -3.13 -1.17
CA ASN A 184 -10.53 -3.77 -2.30
C ASN A 184 -10.29 -5.29 -2.34
N HIS A 185 -10.51 -5.96 -1.19
CA HIS A 185 -10.46 -7.41 -1.10
C HIS A 185 -11.80 -8.04 -1.49
N GLU A 186 -11.78 -9.02 -2.37
CA GLU A 186 -12.98 -9.74 -2.79
C GLU A 186 -13.60 -10.55 -1.65
N SER A 187 -12.78 -11.00 -0.68
CA SER A 187 -13.22 -11.81 0.45
C SER A 187 -12.76 -11.22 1.77
N PRO A 188 -13.66 -11.17 2.79
CA PRO A 188 -13.29 -10.80 4.16
C PRO A 188 -12.19 -11.70 4.74
N ARG A 189 -12.14 -12.97 4.32
CA ARG A 189 -11.10 -13.92 4.74
C ARG A 189 -9.68 -13.42 4.43
N THR A 190 -9.51 -12.71 3.30
CA THR A 190 -8.21 -12.11 2.94
C THR A 190 -7.83 -10.99 3.91
N THR A 191 -8.80 -10.16 4.33
CA THR A 191 -8.56 -9.08 5.30
C THR A 191 -8.27 -9.65 6.67
N LYS A 192 -8.96 -10.73 7.07
CA LYS A 192 -8.75 -11.40 8.35
C LYS A 192 -7.32 -11.95 8.54
N LEU A 193 -6.58 -12.22 7.46
CA LEU A 193 -5.17 -12.61 7.54
C LEU A 193 -4.24 -11.50 8.10
N TYR A 194 -4.68 -10.25 8.07
CA TYR A 194 -3.98 -9.08 8.60
C TYR A 194 -4.44 -8.68 10.00
N ASP A 195 -5.51 -9.30 10.48
CA ASP A 195 -5.99 -9.12 11.84
C ASP A 195 -5.01 -9.79 12.81
N ARG A 196 -4.32 -8.97 13.58
CA ARG A 196 -3.37 -9.37 14.62
C ARG A 196 -3.86 -8.99 16.00
N THR A 197 -5.05 -8.41 16.08
CA THR A 197 -5.75 -8.24 17.36
C THR A 197 -5.99 -9.62 17.94
N ASN A 198 -5.64 -9.80 19.21
CA ASN A 198 -5.85 -11.09 19.87
C ASN A 198 -7.33 -11.45 19.80
N ASP A 199 -7.64 -12.70 19.41
CA ASP A 199 -9.00 -13.30 19.44
C ASP A 199 -9.57 -13.39 20.89
N GLN A 200 -8.94 -12.74 21.87
CA GLN A 200 -9.43 -12.66 23.24
C GLN A 200 -10.55 -11.60 23.29
N VAL A 201 -11.75 -12.09 23.58
CA VAL A 201 -12.89 -11.22 23.88
C VAL A 201 -12.54 -10.43 25.14
N SER A 202 -12.44 -9.11 25.03
CA SER A 202 -12.24 -8.24 26.17
C SER A 202 -13.51 -8.08 26.98
N LEU A 203 -13.37 -7.74 28.28
CA LEU A 203 -14.51 -7.42 29.14
C LEU A 203 -15.34 -6.27 28.53
N ASP A 204 -14.67 -5.25 27.97
CA ASP A 204 -15.31 -4.10 27.32
C ASP A 204 -16.23 -4.51 26.15
N GLU A 205 -15.88 -5.59 25.43
CA GLU A 205 -16.74 -6.13 24.37
C GLU A 205 -18.00 -6.79 24.95
N ILE A 206 -17.87 -7.48 26.08
CA ILE A 206 -19.03 -8.10 26.76
C ILE A 206 -19.94 -7.03 27.37
N GLU A 207 -19.37 -5.97 27.94
CA GLU A 207 -20.15 -4.88 28.54
C GLU A 207 -20.87 -3.98 27.53
N ARG A 208 -20.65 -4.18 26.23
CA ARG A 208 -21.49 -3.57 25.18
C ARG A 208 -22.88 -4.17 25.09
N ILE A 209 -23.14 -5.30 25.75
CA ILE A 209 -24.48 -5.90 25.84
C ILE A 209 -25.29 -5.10 26.83
N GLN A 210 -26.25 -4.30 26.32
CA GLN A 210 -27.18 -3.49 27.12
C GLN A 210 -28.56 -4.10 27.04
N ILE A 211 -28.97 -4.84 28.09
CA ILE A 211 -30.31 -5.44 28.26
C ILE A 211 -30.89 -4.98 29.58
#